data_1409160ee375572b0244360d87822436
#
_entry.id   1409160ee375572b0244360d87822436
#
_cell.length_a   1.000
_cell.length_b   1.000
_cell.length_c   1.000
_cell.angle_alpha   90.00
_cell.angle_beta   90.00
_cell.angle_gamma   90.00
#
_symmetry.space_group_name_H-M   'P 1'
#
loop_
_entity.id
_entity.type
_entity.pdbx_description
1 polymer ?
#
loop_
_entity_poly.entity_id
_entity_poly.type
_entity_poly.pdbx_seq_one_letter_code
_entity_poly.pdbx_strand_id
1 'polypeptide(L)'
;MRIICFFLFFLTAIPSLAQVEEEPKVEKDSIPAFTDPKYREDQFYASISYNLVQTKPSGFSLNSLSLGMTVGFLRDMPVNAARTYSIAAGLGYSYNNIKDNLIVTENNGEVFYEVNPDIDYSKNRLVLHYLELPIVLRWR
;
A
#
# COMPACT_ATOMS: atom_id res chain seq x y z
N MET A 1 -11.20 -24.98 -17.25
CA MET A 1 -12.57 -24.52 -17.55
C MET A 1 -13.46 -24.40 -16.31
N ARG A 2 -13.46 -25.33 -15.34
CA ARG A 2 -14.35 -25.28 -14.14
C ARG A 2 -14.07 -24.10 -13.19
N ILE A 3 -12.83 -23.65 -13.05
CA ILE A 3 -12.43 -22.55 -12.16
C ILE A 3 -12.85 -21.18 -12.73
N ILE A 4 -12.80 -21.03 -14.04
CA ILE A 4 -13.21 -19.78 -14.74
C ILE A 4 -14.72 -19.55 -14.59
N CYS A 5 -15.51 -20.62 -14.64
CA CYS A 5 -16.96 -20.53 -14.43
C CYS A 5 -17.31 -20.11 -12.99
N PHE A 6 -16.52 -20.51 -12.00
CA PHE A 6 -16.73 -20.13 -10.61
C PHE A 6 -16.44 -18.63 -10.37
N PHE A 7 -15.41 -18.11 -11.04
CA PHE A 7 -15.05 -16.68 -10.96
C PHE A 7 -16.09 -15.78 -11.66
N LEU A 8 -16.63 -16.25 -12.78
CA LEU A 8 -17.71 -15.54 -13.49
C LEU A 8 -19.02 -15.53 -12.69
N PHE A 9 -19.32 -16.60 -11.97
CA PHE A 9 -20.52 -16.68 -11.11
C PHE A 9 -20.42 -15.72 -9.90
N PHE A 10 -19.22 -15.52 -9.35
CA PHE A 10 -19.00 -14.58 -8.25
C PHE A 10 -19.12 -13.12 -8.69
N LEU A 11 -18.79 -12.82 -9.95
CA LEU A 11 -18.87 -11.47 -10.49
C LEU A 11 -20.31 -11.01 -10.77
N THR A 12 -21.24 -11.94 -10.97
CA THR A 12 -22.67 -11.64 -11.22
C THR A 12 -23.50 -11.50 -9.94
N ALA A 13 -22.96 -11.90 -8.78
CA ALA A 13 -23.67 -11.80 -7.49
C ALA A 13 -23.61 -10.41 -6.84
N ILE A 14 -22.71 -9.52 -7.31
CA ILE A 14 -22.52 -8.19 -6.72
C ILE A 14 -23.64 -7.17 -7.04
N PRO A 15 -24.32 -7.21 -8.22
CA PRO A 15 -25.36 -6.20 -8.49
C PRO A 15 -26.69 -6.44 -7.75
N SER A 16 -26.90 -7.58 -7.12
CA SER A 16 -28.19 -7.91 -6.47
C SER A 16 -28.45 -7.19 -5.14
N LEU A 17 -27.44 -6.46 -4.62
CA LEU A 17 -27.57 -5.70 -3.37
C LEU A 17 -27.89 -4.22 -3.59
N ALA A 18 -28.04 -3.78 -4.84
CA ALA A 18 -28.37 -2.41 -5.20
C ALA A 18 -29.88 -2.25 -5.50
N GLN A 19 -30.76 -2.88 -4.76
CA GLN A 19 -32.15 -2.50 -4.78
C GLN A 19 -32.31 -1.28 -3.89
N VAL A 20 -32.49 -0.16 -4.57
CA VAL A 20 -32.83 1.15 -4.00
C VAL A 20 -34.15 0.99 -3.25
N GLU A 21 -34.08 1.08 -1.93
CA GLU A 21 -35.23 1.38 -1.11
C GLU A 21 -35.71 2.79 -1.48
N GLU A 22 -36.98 2.93 -1.81
CA GLU A 22 -37.61 4.25 -2.02
C GLU A 22 -37.27 5.15 -0.84
N GLU A 23 -36.70 6.30 -1.15
CA GLU A 23 -36.39 7.32 -0.13
C GLU A 23 -37.65 7.65 0.68
N PRO A 24 -37.67 7.40 2.00
CA PRO A 24 -38.67 8.02 2.84
C PRO A 24 -38.47 9.53 2.70
N LYS A 25 -39.55 10.25 2.38
CA LYS A 25 -39.57 11.71 2.46
C LYS A 25 -39.02 12.11 3.82
N VAL A 26 -37.76 12.51 3.83
CA VAL A 26 -37.09 13.03 5.00
C VAL A 26 -37.74 14.39 5.25
N GLU A 27 -38.68 14.44 6.22
CA GLU A 27 -38.93 15.66 6.94
C GLU A 27 -37.57 16.27 7.29
N LYS A 28 -37.39 17.52 6.98
CA LYS A 28 -36.21 18.31 7.33
C LYS A 28 -36.12 18.44 8.85
N ASP A 29 -35.94 17.33 9.52
CA ASP A 29 -35.35 17.34 10.85
C ASP A 29 -33.94 17.90 10.69
N SER A 30 -33.78 19.10 11.17
CA SER A 30 -32.49 19.74 11.30
C SER A 30 -31.57 18.79 12.09
N ILE A 31 -30.82 17.98 11.36
CA ILE A 31 -29.69 17.26 11.95
C ILE A 31 -28.89 18.36 12.63
N PRO A 32 -28.76 18.32 13.96
CA PRO A 32 -27.91 19.28 14.63
C PRO A 32 -26.53 19.11 13.98
N ALA A 33 -26.10 20.16 13.28
CA ALA A 33 -24.75 20.19 12.75
C ALA A 33 -23.82 20.08 13.95
N PHE A 34 -23.41 18.85 14.28
CA PHE A 34 -22.33 18.62 15.22
C PHE A 34 -21.06 19.15 14.54
N THR A 35 -20.94 20.47 14.59
CA THR A 35 -19.76 21.17 14.15
C THR A 35 -18.76 21.09 15.31
N ASP A 36 -18.24 19.88 15.57
CA ASP A 36 -17.05 19.75 16.39
C ASP A 36 -15.87 20.27 15.54
N PRO A 37 -15.32 21.46 15.85
CA PRO A 37 -14.23 22.02 15.09
C PRO A 37 -12.95 21.17 15.20
N LYS A 38 -12.91 20.19 16.11
CA LYS A 38 -11.79 19.28 16.35
C LYS A 38 -12.08 17.84 15.90
N TYR A 39 -13.14 17.61 15.11
CA TYR A 39 -13.42 16.28 14.59
C TYR A 39 -12.20 15.74 13.83
N ARG A 40 -11.74 14.55 14.24
CA ARG A 40 -10.62 13.84 13.67
C ARG A 40 -11.11 12.82 12.66
N GLU A 41 -10.48 12.79 11.51
CA GLU A 41 -10.80 11.80 10.47
C GLU A 41 -9.78 10.67 10.50
N ASP A 42 -10.27 9.45 10.64
CA ASP A 42 -9.47 8.24 10.59
C ASP A 42 -9.48 7.70 9.16
N GLN A 43 -8.31 7.40 8.61
CA GLN A 43 -8.16 6.97 7.22
C GLN A 43 -7.25 5.74 7.15
N PHE A 44 -7.69 4.75 6.39
CA PHE A 44 -6.83 3.64 6.00
C PHE A 44 -6.28 3.90 4.60
N TYR A 45 -5.04 3.49 4.37
CA TYR A 45 -4.45 3.53 3.05
C TYR A 45 -3.81 2.19 2.70
N ALA A 46 -3.83 1.86 1.43
CA ALA A 46 -3.11 0.73 0.85
C ALA A 46 -2.49 1.16 -0.47
N SER A 47 -1.29 0.73 -0.75
CA SER A 47 -0.61 0.99 -2.02
C SER A 47 0.15 -0.23 -2.51
N ILE A 48 0.29 -0.33 -3.81
CA ILE A 48 1.14 -1.30 -4.49
C ILE A 48 2.20 -0.51 -5.25
N SER A 49 3.46 -0.87 -5.11
CA SER A 49 4.59 -0.23 -5.77
C SER A 49 5.39 -1.25 -6.59
N TYR A 50 6.05 -0.75 -7.62
CA TYR A 50 7.02 -1.50 -8.38
C TYR A 50 8.43 -1.04 -8.00
N ASN A 51 9.27 -1.98 -7.55
CA ASN A 51 10.60 -1.67 -7.06
C ASN A 51 11.62 -1.74 -8.19
N LEU A 52 12.33 -0.64 -8.40
CA LEU A 52 13.41 -0.51 -9.39
C LEU A 52 14.72 -0.17 -8.69
N VAL A 53 15.80 -0.84 -9.07
CA VAL A 53 17.17 -0.48 -8.65
C VAL A 53 17.78 0.42 -9.72
N GLN A 54 18.13 1.64 -9.35
CA GLN A 54 18.58 2.67 -10.27
C GLN A 54 20.09 2.61 -10.54
N THR A 55 20.90 2.45 -9.49
CA THR A 55 22.35 2.30 -9.62
C THR A 55 22.72 0.82 -9.56
N LYS A 56 23.09 0.26 -10.71
CA LYS A 56 23.31 -1.17 -10.86
C LYS A 56 24.80 -1.44 -11.15
N PRO A 57 25.42 -2.47 -10.49
CA PRO A 57 26.72 -2.98 -10.94
C PRO A 57 26.59 -3.62 -12.33
N SER A 58 27.71 -3.74 -13.03
CA SER A 58 27.74 -4.40 -14.33
C SER A 58 27.25 -5.85 -14.21
N GLY A 59 26.35 -6.26 -15.11
CA GLY A 59 25.75 -7.61 -15.11
C GLY A 59 24.54 -7.80 -14.17
N PHE A 60 24.20 -6.81 -13.32
CA PHE A 60 23.03 -6.89 -12.46
C PHE A 60 21.73 -6.80 -13.27
N SER A 61 20.82 -7.74 -13.05
CA SER A 61 19.49 -7.74 -13.64
C SER A 61 18.42 -8.01 -12.58
N LEU A 62 17.27 -7.39 -12.78
CA LEU A 62 16.04 -7.72 -12.06
C LEU A 62 15.35 -8.82 -12.86
N ASN A 63 15.43 -10.06 -12.40
CA ASN A 63 14.98 -11.23 -13.16
C ASN A 63 13.47 -11.42 -13.17
N SER A 64 12.70 -10.61 -12.41
CA SER A 64 11.26 -10.78 -12.29
C SER A 64 10.59 -9.53 -11.72
N LEU A 65 9.26 -9.55 -11.71
CA LEU A 65 8.44 -8.51 -11.14
C LEU A 65 8.76 -8.33 -9.63
N SER A 66 9.36 -7.20 -9.29
CA SER A 66 9.70 -6.81 -7.93
C SER A 66 8.62 -5.88 -7.39
N LEU A 67 7.73 -6.41 -6.55
CA LEU A 67 6.57 -5.68 -6.04
C LEU A 67 6.74 -5.32 -4.57
N GLY A 68 6.22 -4.15 -4.23
CA GLY A 68 6.01 -3.71 -2.86
C GLY A 68 4.52 -3.55 -2.56
N MET A 69 4.16 -3.70 -1.30
CA MET A 69 2.81 -3.46 -0.79
C MET A 69 2.95 -2.70 0.53
N THR A 70 2.17 -1.63 0.66
CA THR A 70 2.12 -0.85 1.90
C THR A 70 0.68 -0.74 2.35
N VAL A 71 0.44 -0.91 3.64
CA VAL A 71 -0.86 -0.69 4.28
C VAL A 71 -0.65 0.13 5.55
N GLY A 72 -1.59 0.99 5.87
CA GLY A 72 -1.46 1.79 7.07
C GLY A 72 -2.73 2.55 7.43
N PHE A 73 -2.61 3.23 8.55
CA PHE A 73 -3.65 4.03 9.16
C PHE A 73 -3.11 5.43 9.42
N LEU A 74 -3.90 6.44 9.10
CA LEU A 74 -3.63 7.86 9.35
C LEU A 74 -4.77 8.48 10.13
N ARG A 75 -4.44 9.27 11.12
CA ARG A 75 -5.39 10.13 11.83
C ARG A 75 -5.14 11.58 11.45
N ASP A 76 -6.14 12.21 10.87
CA ASP A 76 -6.11 13.60 10.45
C ASP A 76 -6.53 14.51 11.60
N MET A 77 -5.68 15.47 11.94
CA MET A 77 -5.87 16.41 13.03
C MET A 77 -5.94 17.83 12.45
N PRO A 78 -7.11 18.47 12.38
CA PRO A 78 -7.20 19.85 11.93
C PRO A 78 -6.45 20.78 12.88
N VAL A 79 -5.64 21.68 12.32
CA VAL A 79 -4.84 22.65 13.07
C VAL A 79 -5.59 23.95 13.31
N ASN A 80 -6.50 24.31 12.38
CA ASN A 80 -7.30 25.53 12.47
C ASN A 80 -8.80 25.26 12.48
N ALA A 81 -9.58 26.21 13.03
CA ALA A 81 -11.04 26.10 13.12
C ALA A 81 -11.72 26.06 11.73
N ALA A 82 -11.13 26.67 10.71
CA ALA A 82 -11.62 26.64 9.33
C ALA A 82 -11.30 25.32 8.61
N ARG A 83 -10.53 24.39 9.25
CA ARG A 83 -10.12 23.10 8.70
C ARG A 83 -9.32 23.19 7.37
N THR A 84 -8.79 24.36 7.06
CA THR A 84 -7.99 24.57 5.85
C THR A 84 -6.65 23.84 5.92
N TYR A 85 -6.08 23.73 7.14
CA TYR A 85 -4.83 23.04 7.38
C TYR A 85 -5.01 21.92 8.37
N SER A 86 -4.42 20.78 8.06
CA SER A 86 -4.40 19.62 8.95
C SER A 86 -3.06 18.90 8.90
N ILE A 87 -2.74 18.22 9.99
CA ILE A 87 -1.60 17.31 10.10
C ILE A 87 -2.17 15.90 10.29
N ALA A 88 -1.82 14.99 9.39
CA ALA A 88 -2.15 13.60 9.56
C ALA A 88 -0.89 12.83 10.00
N ALA A 89 -1.03 12.05 11.04
CA ALA A 89 0.03 11.17 11.54
C ALA A 89 -0.54 9.75 11.69
N GLY A 90 0.32 8.73 11.52
CA GLY A 90 -0.15 7.37 11.59
C GLY A 90 0.94 6.31 11.69
N LEU A 91 0.52 5.09 11.47
CA LEU A 91 1.36 3.90 11.43
C LEU A 91 1.09 3.13 10.16
N GLY A 92 2.15 2.63 9.53
CA GLY A 92 2.07 1.79 8.36
C GLY A 92 3.03 0.61 8.42
N TYR A 93 2.76 -0.36 7.58
CA TYR A 93 3.63 -1.50 7.35
C TYR A 93 3.85 -1.67 5.86
N SER A 94 5.11 -1.79 5.47
CA SER A 94 5.53 -1.97 4.08
C SER A 94 6.29 -3.27 3.92
N TYR A 95 5.88 -4.05 2.95
CA TYR A 95 6.52 -5.27 2.49
C TYR A 95 7.05 -5.03 1.08
N ASN A 96 8.35 -5.25 0.88
CA ASN A 96 8.99 -5.12 -0.42
C ASN A 96 9.73 -6.41 -0.78
N ASN A 97 9.49 -6.91 -1.98
CA ASN A 97 10.13 -8.08 -2.52
C ASN A 97 10.91 -7.66 -3.78
N ILE A 98 12.21 -7.78 -3.73
CA ILE A 98 13.12 -7.47 -4.83
C ILE A 98 13.74 -8.80 -5.28
N LYS A 99 13.60 -9.10 -6.57
CA LYS A 99 14.18 -10.29 -7.17
C LYS A 99 15.34 -9.88 -8.07
N ASP A 100 16.52 -10.33 -7.72
CA ASP A 100 17.77 -9.97 -8.40
C ASP A 100 18.66 -11.20 -8.64
N ASN A 101 19.81 -10.97 -9.26
CA ASN A 101 20.85 -11.98 -9.51
C ASN A 101 22.13 -11.71 -8.71
N LEU A 102 22.04 -10.98 -7.59
CA LEU A 102 23.18 -10.66 -6.75
C LEU A 102 23.46 -11.80 -5.76
N ILE A 103 24.69 -12.30 -5.78
CA ILE A 103 25.17 -13.27 -4.79
C ILE A 103 25.87 -12.49 -3.68
N VAL A 104 25.50 -12.80 -2.45
CA VAL A 104 26.18 -12.30 -1.26
C VAL A 104 26.91 -13.45 -0.59
N THR A 105 28.24 -13.36 -0.56
CA THR A 105 29.09 -14.38 0.06
C THR A 105 29.85 -13.73 1.22
N GLU A 106 29.95 -14.43 2.34
CA GLU A 106 30.76 -14.02 3.47
C GLU A 106 31.98 -14.93 3.57
N ASN A 107 33.18 -14.33 3.61
CA ASN A 107 34.44 -15.07 3.80
C ASN A 107 35.26 -14.31 4.85
N ASN A 108 35.62 -14.99 5.95
CA ASN A 108 36.42 -14.45 7.06
C ASN A 108 35.86 -13.14 7.67
N GLY A 109 34.53 -12.94 7.67
CA GLY A 109 33.88 -11.71 8.17
C GLY A 109 33.84 -10.57 7.14
N GLU A 110 34.36 -10.75 5.94
CA GLU A 110 34.20 -9.81 4.83
C GLU A 110 33.06 -10.27 3.91
N VAL A 111 32.21 -9.31 3.53
CA VAL A 111 31.06 -9.55 2.66
C VAL A 111 31.42 -9.19 1.23
N PHE A 112 31.32 -10.17 0.34
CA PHE A 112 31.57 -10.02 -1.09
C PHE A 112 30.23 -10.03 -1.85
N TYR A 113 30.13 -9.14 -2.82
CA TYR A 113 28.98 -9.06 -3.73
C TYR A 113 29.43 -9.46 -5.13
N GLU A 114 28.85 -10.51 -5.67
CA GLU A 114 29.19 -11.03 -6.99
C GLU A 114 27.94 -11.17 -7.84
N VAL A 115 28.04 -10.80 -9.11
CA VAL A 115 27.02 -11.07 -10.11
C VAL A 115 27.55 -12.14 -11.04
N ASN A 116 27.03 -13.36 -10.93
CA ASN A 116 27.44 -14.44 -11.82
C ASN A 116 26.31 -14.76 -12.81
N PRO A 117 26.47 -14.44 -14.10
CA PRO A 117 25.45 -14.66 -15.12
C PRO A 117 25.23 -16.14 -15.47
N ASP A 118 26.21 -17.02 -15.14
CA ASP A 118 26.19 -18.42 -15.52
C ASP A 118 25.47 -19.33 -14.51
N ILE A 119 25.08 -18.78 -13.36
CA ILE A 119 24.33 -19.53 -12.34
C ILE A 119 22.84 -19.29 -12.51
N ASP A 120 22.10 -20.34 -12.84
CA ASP A 120 20.64 -20.31 -12.88
C ASP A 120 20.08 -20.35 -11.45
N TYR A 121 19.58 -19.20 -10.98
CA TYR A 121 18.97 -19.08 -9.66
C TYR A 121 17.49 -19.41 -9.73
N SER A 122 17.11 -20.48 -9.10
CA SER A 122 15.69 -20.82 -8.93
C SER A 122 14.93 -19.75 -8.14
N LYS A 123 15.55 -19.12 -7.13
CA LYS A 123 14.91 -18.09 -6.28
C LYS A 123 15.94 -17.21 -5.56
N ASN A 124 16.40 -16.14 -6.18
CA ASN A 124 17.14 -15.10 -5.47
C ASN A 124 16.19 -13.90 -5.22
N ARG A 125 15.98 -13.58 -3.95
CA ARG A 125 15.07 -12.48 -3.56
C ARG A 125 15.52 -11.86 -2.24
N LEU A 126 15.50 -10.55 -2.22
CA LEU A 126 15.60 -9.74 -1.01
C LEU A 126 14.20 -9.31 -0.56
N VAL A 127 13.85 -9.68 0.67
CA VAL A 127 12.57 -9.28 1.27
C VAL A 127 12.85 -8.27 2.36
N LEU A 128 12.22 -7.09 2.26
CA LEU A 128 12.36 -6.01 3.20
C LEU A 128 11.01 -5.71 3.86
N HIS A 129 11.04 -5.57 5.17
CA HIS A 129 9.89 -5.22 6.00
C HIS A 129 10.17 -3.90 6.70
N TYR A 130 9.27 -2.94 6.57
CA TYR A 130 9.39 -1.63 7.22
C TYR A 130 8.16 -1.33 8.06
N LEU A 131 8.41 -0.73 9.22
CA LEU A 131 7.40 0.02 9.95
C LEU A 131 7.54 1.49 9.54
N GLU A 132 6.44 2.09 9.13
CA GLU A 132 6.38 3.46 8.65
C GLU A 132 5.65 4.35 9.66
N LEU A 133 6.18 5.54 9.87
CA LEU A 133 5.55 6.62 10.64
C LEU A 133 5.24 7.77 9.67
N PRO A 134 4.16 7.69 8.91
CA PRO A 134 3.80 8.73 7.96
C PRO A 134 3.32 10.00 8.68
N ILE A 135 3.86 11.15 8.26
CA ILE A 135 3.41 12.48 8.66
C ILE A 135 3.07 13.25 7.39
N VAL A 136 1.83 13.70 7.28
CA VAL A 136 1.33 14.37 6.08
C VAL A 136 0.75 15.73 6.46
N LEU A 137 1.23 16.78 5.81
CA LEU A 137 0.63 18.11 5.87
C LEU A 137 -0.41 18.22 4.76
N ARG A 138 -1.62 18.63 5.11
CA ARG A 138 -2.73 18.76 4.17
C ARG A 138 -3.24 20.19 4.16
N TRP A 139 -3.48 20.68 2.97
CA TRP A 139 -4.19 21.91 2.69
C TRP A 139 -5.48 21.56 1.94
N ARG A 140 -6.61 22.06 2.44
CA ARG A 140 -7.97 21.86 1.90
C ARG A 140 -8.59 23.16 1.43
#